data_579757f4331eb91839e790bde1a21136
#
_entry.id   579757f4331eb91839e790bde1a21136
#
_cell.length_a   1.000
_cell.length_b   1.000
_cell.length_c   1.000
_cell.angle_alpha   90.00
_cell.angle_beta   90.00
_cell.angle_gamma   90.00
#
_symmetry.space_group_name_H-M   'P 1'
#
loop_
_entity.id
_entity.type
_entity.pdbx_description
1 polymer ?
#
loop_
_entity_poly.entity_id
_entity_poly.type
_entity_poly.pdbx_seq_one_letter_code
_entity_poly.pdbx_strand_id
1 'polypeptide(L)'
;LRAVRLFGRTRDRSRDTPARIAPVSSPLDLGRFVQRRQLRGYEQDLARATYAYGVDLRRFQWLSHSLSAQTAMRALELRWSEHATSLMTAGDLQYPEGAESLPILQELIQIAELLQAGLPGIRFVTAKGRASGVWPLVAPIANSRGGDAWLVLDRDGLQAESPAVRAFFLAQGLAHLQCGHGGLFMAHLMSARDRITHGLVRATLRSWSQVAVFSADRAGLLAAGELEPALQALDPRGRPRPDWLPAFSPRAERERALREFDRSRVVARIRSQQRHRREQVSTEEIVAALEPGEATGAPAQPADAPAAEVPADAWPLARCDQRLTSRLRLL
;
A
#
# COMPACT_ATOMS: atom_id res chain seq x y z
N LEU A 1 -26.62 -13.06 41.89
CA LEU A 1 -27.22 -12.15 42.85
C LEU A 1 -26.17 -11.52 43.75
N ARG A 2 -25.60 -10.36 43.39
CA ARG A 2 -25.15 -9.33 44.33
C ARG A 2 -24.83 -8.06 43.54
N ALA A 3 -25.72 -7.08 43.71
CA ALA A 3 -25.55 -5.71 43.27
C ALA A 3 -24.47 -5.03 44.14
N VAL A 4 -23.52 -4.37 43.52
CA VAL A 4 -22.63 -3.41 44.16
C VAL A 4 -22.94 -2.03 43.58
N ARG A 5 -23.62 -1.24 44.43
CA ARG A 5 -23.79 0.22 44.25
C ARG A 5 -22.44 0.88 44.56
N LEU A 6 -21.90 1.67 43.66
CA LEU A 6 -20.85 2.63 43.94
C LEU A 6 -21.37 4.06 43.76
N PHE A 7 -21.22 4.79 44.81
CA PHE A 7 -21.71 6.14 45.09
C PHE A 7 -21.06 7.18 44.15
N GLY A 8 -21.91 8.13 43.76
CA GLY A 8 -21.50 9.33 43.06
C GLY A 8 -20.69 10.29 43.95
N ARG A 9 -19.73 10.94 43.33
CA ARG A 9 -19.17 12.21 43.77
C ARG A 9 -19.46 13.24 42.70
N THR A 10 -20.39 14.12 43.00
CA THR A 10 -20.63 15.36 42.25
C THR A 10 -19.40 16.24 42.33
N ARG A 11 -18.73 16.43 41.20
CA ARG A 11 -17.72 17.46 41.01
C ARG A 11 -18.37 18.63 40.29
N ASP A 12 -18.47 19.72 41.00
CA ASP A 12 -18.82 21.05 40.51
C ASP A 12 -17.93 21.41 39.32
N ARG A 13 -18.48 21.54 38.14
CA ARG A 13 -17.81 22.04 36.96
C ARG A 13 -18.30 23.47 36.71
N SER A 14 -17.45 24.42 37.07
CA SER A 14 -17.51 25.79 36.58
C SER A 14 -17.77 25.80 35.07
N ARG A 15 -18.77 26.56 34.69
CA ARG A 15 -19.22 26.78 33.31
C ARG A 15 -18.15 27.55 32.53
N ASP A 16 -17.29 26.85 31.81
CA ASP A 16 -16.61 27.43 30.67
C ASP A 16 -17.58 27.35 29.48
N THR A 17 -18.06 28.50 29.07
CA THR A 17 -18.89 28.65 27.87
C THR A 17 -18.05 28.31 26.64
N PRO A 18 -18.40 27.27 25.89
CA PRO A 18 -17.64 26.97 24.65
C PRO A 18 -17.82 28.13 23.66
N ALA A 19 -16.71 28.62 23.12
CA ALA A 19 -16.69 29.62 22.07
C ALA A 19 -17.61 29.15 20.92
N ARG A 20 -18.61 29.96 20.59
CA ARG A 20 -19.52 29.76 19.46
C ARG A 20 -18.70 29.71 18.18
N ILE A 21 -18.46 28.50 17.67
CA ILE A 21 -17.96 28.33 16.30
C ILE A 21 -19.09 28.79 15.38
N ALA A 22 -18.84 29.89 14.65
CA ALA A 22 -19.77 30.37 13.64
C ALA A 22 -20.05 29.25 12.62
N PRO A 23 -21.31 29.01 12.24
CA PRO A 23 -21.62 28.02 11.22
C PRO A 23 -20.97 28.45 9.90
N VAL A 24 -20.05 27.63 9.38
CA VAL A 24 -19.54 27.77 8.01
C VAL A 24 -20.71 27.39 7.09
N SER A 25 -21.48 28.39 6.70
CA SER A 25 -22.57 28.26 5.74
C SER A 25 -22.05 28.28 4.30
N SER A 26 -21.26 27.27 3.94
CA SER A 26 -21.09 26.92 2.53
C SER A 26 -21.97 25.72 2.26
N PRO A 27 -22.95 25.80 1.34
CA PRO A 27 -23.70 24.63 0.95
C PRO A 27 -22.71 23.56 0.46
N LEU A 28 -22.72 22.40 1.09
CA LEU A 28 -21.91 21.25 0.66
C LEU A 28 -22.35 20.92 -0.77
N ASP A 29 -21.52 21.28 -1.74
CA ASP A 29 -21.74 20.90 -3.14
C ASP A 29 -21.43 19.40 -3.31
N LEU A 30 -22.43 18.59 -3.01
CA LEU A 30 -22.36 17.12 -3.13
C LEU A 30 -22.05 16.68 -4.57
N GLY A 31 -22.51 17.45 -5.59
CA GLY A 31 -22.18 17.19 -6.99
C GLY A 31 -20.68 17.27 -7.25
N ARG A 32 -20.04 18.30 -6.72
CA ARG A 32 -18.59 18.51 -6.84
C ARG A 32 -17.80 17.48 -6.05
N PHE A 33 -18.32 17.04 -4.89
CA PHE A 33 -17.73 15.97 -4.09
C PHE A 33 -17.79 14.63 -4.81
N VAL A 34 -18.94 14.27 -5.40
CA VAL A 34 -19.13 13.03 -6.18
C VAL A 34 -18.25 13.04 -7.43
N GLN A 35 -18.18 14.15 -8.15
CA GLN A 35 -17.27 14.29 -9.31
C GLN A 35 -15.81 14.16 -8.92
N ARG A 36 -15.36 14.80 -7.83
CA ARG A 36 -13.98 14.64 -7.33
C ARG A 36 -13.67 13.20 -6.91
N ARG A 37 -14.64 12.49 -6.35
CA ARG A 37 -14.46 11.08 -5.96
C ARG A 37 -14.37 10.16 -7.18
N GLN A 38 -15.13 10.42 -8.22
CA GLN A 38 -15.06 9.69 -9.50
C GLN A 38 -13.74 9.98 -10.23
N LEU A 39 -13.31 11.23 -10.28
CA LEU A 39 -12.02 11.63 -10.85
C LEU A 39 -10.86 10.98 -10.13
N ARG A 40 -10.86 10.95 -8.79
CA ARG A 40 -9.83 10.25 -8.00
C ARG A 40 -9.80 8.75 -8.28
N GLY A 41 -10.95 8.10 -8.43
CA GLY A 41 -11.03 6.70 -8.82
C GLY A 41 -10.39 6.46 -10.19
N TYR A 42 -10.72 7.28 -11.17
CA TYR A 42 -10.15 7.21 -12.51
C TYR A 42 -8.64 7.48 -12.51
N GLU A 43 -8.19 8.49 -11.79
CA GLU A 43 -6.76 8.80 -11.62
C GLU A 43 -5.99 7.64 -11.00
N GLN A 44 -6.55 7.00 -9.96
CA GLN A 44 -5.95 5.82 -9.34
C GLN A 44 -5.90 4.63 -10.29
N ASP A 45 -6.94 4.41 -11.09
CA ASP A 45 -6.96 3.35 -12.09
C ASP A 45 -5.93 3.61 -13.19
N LEU A 46 -5.78 4.86 -13.63
CA LEU A 46 -4.77 5.27 -14.59
C LEU A 46 -3.36 5.10 -14.03
N ALA A 47 -3.13 5.55 -12.80
CA ALA A 47 -1.86 5.40 -12.10
C ALA A 47 -1.48 3.93 -11.93
N ARG A 48 -2.43 3.09 -11.49
CA ARG A 48 -2.26 1.64 -11.39
C ARG A 48 -1.89 1.02 -12.73
N ALA A 49 -2.52 1.46 -13.83
CA ALA A 49 -2.24 0.95 -15.16
C ALA A 49 -0.80 1.25 -15.64
N THR A 50 -0.09 2.19 -15.01
CA THR A 50 1.29 2.52 -15.38
C THR A 50 2.30 1.43 -14.98
N TYR A 51 2.03 0.65 -13.93
CA TYR A 51 2.95 -0.38 -13.43
C TYR A 51 2.33 -1.78 -13.34
N ALA A 52 1.02 -1.88 -13.14
CA ALA A 52 0.37 -3.17 -12.90
C ALA A 52 0.54 -4.13 -14.09
N TYR A 53 0.69 -5.41 -13.77
CA TYR A 53 0.78 -6.46 -14.77
C TYR A 53 -0.58 -6.75 -15.40
N GLY A 54 -0.70 -6.64 -16.71
CA GLY A 54 -1.99 -6.72 -17.39
C GLY A 54 -2.77 -8.01 -17.18
N VAL A 55 -2.09 -9.17 -16.99
CA VAL A 55 -2.74 -10.44 -16.67
C VAL A 55 -3.34 -10.42 -15.26
N ASP A 56 -2.65 -9.80 -14.32
CA ASP A 56 -3.13 -9.63 -12.95
C ASP A 56 -4.42 -8.81 -12.91
N LEU A 57 -4.45 -7.67 -13.60
CA LEU A 57 -5.65 -6.84 -13.68
C LEU A 57 -6.83 -7.58 -14.31
N ARG A 58 -6.62 -8.35 -15.38
CA ARG A 58 -7.69 -9.17 -15.99
C ARG A 58 -8.21 -10.24 -15.05
N ARG A 59 -7.34 -10.89 -14.26
CA ARG A 59 -7.76 -11.88 -13.26
C ARG A 59 -8.58 -11.26 -12.13
N PHE A 60 -8.15 -10.10 -11.65
CA PHE A 60 -8.93 -9.36 -10.66
C PHE A 60 -10.32 -9.01 -11.19
N GLN A 61 -10.42 -8.48 -12.40
CA GLN A 61 -11.71 -8.17 -13.05
C GLN A 61 -12.58 -9.43 -13.18
N TRP A 62 -12.02 -10.54 -13.66
CA TRP A 62 -12.77 -11.78 -13.79
C TRP A 62 -13.30 -12.29 -12.44
N LEU A 63 -12.49 -12.27 -11.38
CA LEU A 63 -12.91 -12.66 -10.03
C LEU A 63 -13.98 -11.72 -9.48
N SER A 64 -13.86 -10.41 -9.72
CA SER A 64 -14.85 -9.43 -9.25
C SER A 64 -16.22 -9.55 -9.93
N HIS A 65 -16.30 -10.18 -11.11
CA HIS A 65 -17.55 -10.47 -11.81
C HIS A 65 -18.09 -11.90 -11.56
N SER A 66 -17.30 -12.77 -10.93
CA SER A 66 -17.72 -14.14 -10.63
C SER A 66 -18.62 -14.18 -9.40
N LEU A 67 -19.88 -14.62 -9.58
CA LEU A 67 -20.86 -14.72 -8.49
C LEU A 67 -20.39 -15.63 -7.35
N SER A 68 -19.78 -16.77 -7.69
CA SER A 68 -19.22 -17.70 -6.70
C SER A 68 -18.07 -17.09 -5.90
N ALA A 69 -17.16 -16.36 -6.55
CA ALA A 69 -16.08 -15.65 -5.90
C ALA A 69 -16.61 -14.54 -4.97
N GLN A 70 -17.59 -13.76 -5.42
CA GLN A 70 -18.23 -12.74 -4.61
C GLN A 70 -18.91 -13.31 -3.37
N THR A 71 -19.61 -14.45 -3.51
CA THR A 71 -20.27 -15.12 -2.37
C THR A 71 -19.25 -15.62 -1.35
N ALA A 72 -18.19 -16.27 -1.82
CA ALA A 72 -17.09 -16.74 -0.95
C ALA A 72 -16.40 -15.57 -0.24
N MET A 73 -16.15 -14.48 -0.96
CA MET A 73 -15.54 -13.27 -0.37
C MET A 73 -16.44 -12.63 0.68
N ARG A 74 -17.76 -12.57 0.47
CA ARG A 74 -18.71 -12.09 1.49
C ARG A 74 -18.65 -12.88 2.79
N ALA A 75 -18.59 -14.21 2.70
CA ALA A 75 -18.49 -15.05 3.89
C ALA A 75 -17.18 -14.79 4.66
N LEU A 76 -16.07 -14.54 3.94
CA LEU A 76 -14.79 -14.18 4.55
C LEU A 76 -14.81 -12.78 5.18
N GLU A 77 -15.49 -11.82 4.55
CA GLU A 77 -15.62 -10.45 5.06
C GLU A 77 -16.35 -10.39 6.41
N LEU A 78 -17.40 -11.17 6.57
CA LEU A 78 -18.13 -11.26 7.85
C LEU A 78 -17.21 -11.79 8.95
N ARG A 79 -16.48 -12.86 8.68
CA ARG A 79 -15.51 -13.43 9.63
C ARG A 79 -14.34 -12.49 9.88
N TRP A 80 -13.89 -11.75 8.88
CA TRP A 80 -12.81 -10.77 9.03
C TRP A 80 -13.19 -9.66 10.00
N SER A 81 -14.40 -9.12 9.92
CA SER A 81 -14.85 -8.05 10.80
C SER A 81 -14.78 -8.45 12.28
N GLU A 82 -15.25 -9.67 12.63
CA GLU A 82 -15.15 -10.22 13.97
C GLU A 82 -13.70 -10.45 14.40
N HIS A 83 -12.90 -11.01 13.50
CA HIS A 83 -11.49 -11.31 13.76
C HIS A 83 -10.66 -10.03 13.94
N ALA A 84 -10.87 -9.01 13.12
CA ALA A 84 -10.21 -7.72 13.22
C ALA A 84 -10.45 -7.08 14.61
N THR A 85 -11.69 -7.09 15.07
CA THR A 85 -12.05 -6.61 16.42
C THR A 85 -11.30 -7.40 17.49
N SER A 86 -11.25 -8.73 17.36
CA SER A 86 -10.51 -9.60 18.29
C SER A 86 -9.02 -9.27 18.33
N LEU A 87 -8.37 -9.06 17.18
CA LEU A 87 -6.94 -8.71 17.11
C LEU A 87 -6.64 -7.35 17.77
N MET A 88 -7.50 -6.37 17.58
CA MET A 88 -7.36 -5.06 18.22
C MET A 88 -7.59 -5.15 19.73
N THR A 89 -8.60 -5.91 20.17
CA THR A 89 -8.92 -6.09 21.61
C THR A 89 -7.85 -6.89 22.35
N ALA A 90 -7.27 -7.90 21.69
CA ALA A 90 -6.17 -8.68 22.26
C ALA A 90 -4.84 -7.91 22.31
N GLY A 91 -4.75 -6.76 21.63
CA GLY A 91 -3.53 -5.98 21.51
C GLY A 91 -2.50 -6.58 20.56
N ASP A 92 -2.89 -7.52 19.69
CA ASP A 92 -2.02 -8.10 18.66
C ASP A 92 -1.74 -7.11 17.53
N LEU A 93 -2.69 -6.21 17.27
CA LEU A 93 -2.56 -5.09 16.35
C LEU A 93 -2.81 -3.78 17.10
N GLN A 94 -2.00 -2.78 16.83
CA GLN A 94 -2.07 -1.47 17.44
C GLN A 94 -2.13 -0.36 16.41
N TYR A 95 -2.71 0.78 16.79
CA TYR A 95 -2.60 2.01 16.02
C TYR A 95 -1.16 2.51 16.02
N PRO A 96 -0.74 3.25 14.97
CA PRO A 96 0.56 3.92 15.01
C PRO A 96 0.58 4.94 16.16
N GLU A 97 1.47 4.73 17.10
CA GLU A 97 1.67 5.60 18.25
C GLU A 97 3.18 5.87 18.42
N GLY A 98 3.49 7.01 19.05
CA GLY A 98 4.86 7.39 19.35
C GLY A 98 5.64 7.99 18.18
N ALA A 99 6.68 8.76 18.53
CA ALA A 99 7.54 9.45 17.57
C ALA A 99 8.30 8.49 16.64
N GLU A 100 8.58 7.28 17.10
CA GLU A 100 9.26 6.23 16.34
C GLU A 100 8.45 5.69 15.15
N SER A 101 7.13 5.90 15.13
CA SER A 101 6.27 5.53 14.00
C SER A 101 6.31 6.54 12.86
N LEU A 102 6.66 7.80 13.15
CA LEU A 102 6.60 8.90 12.20
C LEU A 102 7.44 8.69 10.94
N PRO A 103 8.69 8.21 11.00
CA PRO A 103 9.50 8.02 9.79
C PRO A 103 8.85 7.05 8.79
N ILE A 104 8.29 5.94 9.27
CA ILE A 104 7.60 4.95 8.40
C ILE A 104 6.34 5.57 7.80
N LEU A 105 5.58 6.35 8.59
CA LEU A 105 4.36 7.00 8.10
C LEU A 105 4.66 8.08 7.06
N GLN A 106 5.69 8.88 7.27
CA GLN A 106 6.15 9.88 6.30
C GLN A 106 6.59 9.23 4.99
N GLU A 107 7.39 8.17 5.07
CA GLU A 107 7.81 7.41 3.89
C GLU A 107 6.61 6.79 3.16
N LEU A 108 5.63 6.26 3.89
CA LEU A 108 4.41 5.70 3.32
C LEU A 108 3.57 6.77 2.58
N ILE A 109 3.49 7.99 3.12
CA ILE A 109 2.81 9.11 2.47
C ILE A 109 3.51 9.45 1.15
N GLN A 110 4.83 9.58 1.15
CA GLN A 110 5.62 9.86 -0.06
C GLN A 110 5.44 8.78 -1.14
N ILE A 111 5.38 7.51 -0.71
CA ILE A 111 5.14 6.38 -1.62
C ILE A 111 3.70 6.40 -2.15
N ALA A 112 2.71 6.74 -1.30
CA ALA A 112 1.32 6.87 -1.72
C ALA A 112 1.16 7.99 -2.77
N GLU A 113 1.85 9.12 -2.59
CA GLU A 113 1.90 10.19 -3.59
C GLU A 113 2.56 9.73 -4.89
N LEU A 114 3.70 9.02 -4.81
CA LEU A 114 4.40 8.48 -5.98
C LEU A 114 3.51 7.53 -6.80
N LEU A 115 2.77 6.65 -6.12
CA LEU A 115 1.89 5.66 -6.74
C LEU A 115 0.48 6.21 -7.01
N GLN A 116 0.19 7.45 -6.59
CA GLN A 116 -1.16 8.03 -6.59
C GLN A 116 -2.18 7.10 -5.92
N ALA A 117 -1.76 6.45 -4.85
CA ALA A 117 -2.56 5.50 -4.09
C ALA A 117 -3.27 6.17 -2.92
N GLY A 118 -4.45 5.67 -2.56
CA GLY A 118 -5.10 6.06 -1.31
C GLY A 118 -4.36 5.50 -0.10
N LEU A 119 -4.31 6.26 0.99
CA LEU A 119 -3.75 5.77 2.25
C LEU A 119 -4.76 4.85 2.95
N PRO A 120 -4.37 3.60 3.27
CA PRO A 120 -5.19 2.69 4.06
C PRO A 120 -5.09 3.01 5.55
N GLY A 121 -5.91 2.36 6.37
CA GLY A 121 -5.71 2.35 7.80
C GLY A 121 -4.42 1.61 8.17
N ILE A 122 -3.52 2.26 8.92
CA ILE A 122 -2.25 1.65 9.33
C ILE A 122 -2.43 0.92 10.66
N ARG A 123 -1.87 -0.29 10.77
CA ARG A 123 -1.80 -1.06 12.01
C ARG A 123 -0.40 -1.64 12.17
N PHE A 124 0.13 -1.59 13.37
CA PHE A 124 1.39 -2.23 13.73
C PHE A 124 1.15 -3.57 14.43
N VAL A 125 1.94 -4.57 14.06
CA VAL A 125 1.97 -5.85 14.77
C VAL A 125 2.79 -5.68 16.05
N THR A 126 2.24 -6.17 17.16
CA THR A 126 2.99 -6.22 18.43
C THR A 126 3.94 -7.42 18.48
N ALA A 127 4.87 -7.40 19.44
CA ALA A 127 5.79 -8.52 19.64
C ALA A 127 5.08 -9.87 19.89
N LYS A 128 3.87 -9.85 20.46
CA LYS A 128 3.04 -11.05 20.68
C LYS A 128 2.41 -11.59 19.40
N GLY A 129 2.02 -10.68 18.50
CA GLY A 129 1.42 -11.01 17.19
C GLY A 129 2.45 -11.29 16.10
N ARG A 130 3.73 -11.16 16.38
CA ARG A 130 4.79 -11.44 15.40
C ARG A 130 4.72 -12.89 14.94
N ALA A 131 4.58 -13.06 13.64
CA ALA A 131 5.03 -14.28 13.00
C ALA A 131 6.52 -14.44 13.31
N SER A 132 6.89 -15.54 13.95
CA SER A 132 8.26 -15.83 14.39
C SER A 132 9.25 -15.60 13.24
N GLY A 133 10.16 -14.65 13.43
CA GLY A 133 11.20 -14.32 12.46
C GLY A 133 11.26 -12.82 12.14
N VAL A 134 12.43 -12.37 11.82
CA VAL A 134 12.73 -10.96 11.46
C VAL A 134 12.32 -10.71 10.01
N TRP A 135 11.08 -10.94 9.64
CA TRP A 135 10.55 -10.60 8.32
C TRP A 135 9.91 -9.22 8.38
N PRO A 136 10.26 -8.28 7.50
CA PRO A 136 9.52 -7.03 7.41
C PRO A 136 8.14 -7.34 6.88
N LEU A 137 7.20 -7.52 7.79
CA LEU A 137 5.83 -7.85 7.44
C LEU A 137 5.13 -6.60 6.93
N VAL A 138 4.67 -6.68 5.69
CA VAL A 138 3.70 -5.74 5.13
C VAL A 138 2.56 -6.58 4.58
N ALA A 139 1.43 -6.59 5.27
CA ALA A 139 0.27 -7.37 4.89
C ALA A 139 -0.90 -6.45 4.52
N PRO A 140 -1.23 -6.31 3.24
CA PRO A 140 -2.37 -5.55 2.77
C PRO A 140 -3.65 -6.37 2.94
N ILE A 141 -4.57 -5.92 3.78
CA ILE A 141 -5.83 -6.61 4.07
C ILE A 141 -6.99 -5.67 3.78
N ALA A 142 -7.91 -6.08 2.94
CA ALA A 142 -9.11 -5.34 2.62
C ALA A 142 -10.26 -6.26 2.24
N ASN A 143 -11.48 -5.80 2.45
CA ASN A 143 -12.66 -6.46 1.92
C ASN A 143 -12.99 -5.98 0.50
N SER A 144 -13.84 -6.72 -0.22
CA SER A 144 -14.22 -6.42 -1.62
C SER A 144 -15.08 -5.16 -1.76
N ARG A 145 -15.69 -4.69 -0.68
CA ARG A 145 -16.59 -3.52 -0.68
C ARG A 145 -15.88 -2.19 -0.44
N GLY A 146 -14.55 -2.19 -0.38
CA GLY A 146 -13.78 -0.97 -0.09
C GLY A 146 -14.00 -0.45 1.33
N GLY A 147 -14.52 -1.27 2.24
CA GLY A 147 -14.49 -1.01 3.67
C GLY A 147 -13.04 -0.98 4.13
N ASP A 148 -12.82 -0.78 5.41
CA ASP A 148 -11.51 -0.53 6.01
C ASP A 148 -10.38 -1.39 5.42
N ALA A 149 -9.65 -0.80 4.50
CA ALA A 149 -8.41 -1.38 4.01
C ALA A 149 -7.32 -1.12 5.05
N TRP A 150 -6.64 -2.17 5.47
CA TRP A 150 -5.56 -2.10 6.43
C TRP A 150 -4.24 -2.48 5.80
N LEU A 151 -3.20 -1.73 6.15
CA LEU A 151 -1.82 -2.11 5.93
C LEU A 151 -1.23 -2.49 7.30
N VAL A 152 -0.99 -3.78 7.47
CA VAL A 152 -0.44 -4.33 8.72
C VAL A 152 1.08 -4.41 8.58
N LEU A 153 1.80 -3.75 9.46
CA LEU A 153 3.24 -3.53 9.39
C LEU A 153 3.96 -4.10 10.62
N ASP A 154 5.07 -4.77 10.42
CA ASP A 154 6.07 -5.02 11.48
C ASP A 154 7.04 -3.84 11.53
N ARG A 155 6.82 -2.92 12.49
CA ARG A 155 7.62 -1.70 12.64
C ARG A 155 9.11 -1.99 12.77
N ASP A 156 9.48 -2.87 13.69
CA ASP A 156 10.88 -3.13 14.01
C ASP A 156 11.58 -3.87 12.86
N GLY A 157 10.86 -4.79 12.20
CA GLY A 157 11.36 -5.45 11.00
C GLY A 157 11.62 -4.49 9.85
N LEU A 158 10.73 -3.51 9.65
CA LEU A 158 10.90 -2.48 8.62
C LEU A 158 12.00 -1.47 8.97
N GLN A 159 12.14 -1.09 10.24
CA GLN A 159 13.20 -0.18 10.68
C GLN A 159 14.60 -0.80 10.56
N ALA A 160 14.71 -2.11 10.65
CA ALA A 160 15.96 -2.84 10.46
C ALA A 160 16.45 -2.87 9.00
N GLU A 161 15.58 -2.56 8.04
CA GLU A 161 15.91 -2.53 6.62
C GLU A 161 16.47 -1.16 6.19
N SER A 162 17.28 -1.17 5.12
CA SER A 162 17.72 0.08 4.49
C SER A 162 16.52 0.86 3.93
N PRO A 163 16.58 2.20 3.85
CA PRO A 163 15.45 3.02 3.38
C PRO A 163 14.89 2.55 2.03
N ALA A 164 15.74 2.22 1.06
CA ALA A 164 15.29 1.78 -0.26
C ALA A 164 14.61 0.39 -0.23
N VAL A 165 15.10 -0.54 0.59
CA VAL A 165 14.47 -1.86 0.80
C VAL A 165 13.14 -1.71 1.53
N ARG A 166 13.08 -0.84 2.54
CA ARG A 166 11.85 -0.53 3.27
C ARG A 166 10.81 0.09 2.35
N ALA A 167 11.21 1.08 1.52
CA ALA A 167 10.34 1.68 0.51
C ALA A 167 9.77 0.64 -0.46
N PHE A 168 10.59 -0.34 -0.88
CA PHE A 168 10.12 -1.46 -1.70
C PHE A 168 8.96 -2.22 -1.04
N PHE A 169 9.09 -2.61 0.22
CA PHE A 169 8.05 -3.36 0.94
C PHE A 169 6.78 -2.53 1.15
N LEU A 170 6.91 -1.26 1.54
CA LEU A 170 5.77 -0.37 1.74
C LEU A 170 5.00 -0.15 0.43
N ALA A 171 5.72 0.06 -0.67
CA ALA A 171 5.13 0.20 -1.99
C ALA A 171 4.46 -1.08 -2.49
N GLN A 172 5.06 -2.26 -2.22
CA GLN A 172 4.39 -3.54 -2.49
C GLN A 172 3.04 -3.63 -1.79
N GLY A 173 2.99 -3.29 -0.50
CA GLY A 173 1.76 -3.33 0.29
C GLY A 173 0.69 -2.41 -0.27
N LEU A 174 1.03 -1.16 -0.58
CA LEU A 174 0.12 -0.19 -1.20
C LEU A 174 -0.35 -0.66 -2.57
N ALA A 175 0.54 -1.17 -3.41
CA ALA A 175 0.20 -1.67 -4.73
C ALA A 175 -0.72 -2.89 -4.67
N HIS A 176 -0.51 -3.80 -3.71
CA HIS A 176 -1.44 -4.90 -3.49
C HIS A 176 -2.84 -4.40 -3.16
N LEU A 177 -2.99 -3.36 -2.33
CA LEU A 177 -4.31 -2.76 -2.06
C LEU A 177 -4.88 -2.08 -3.30
N GLN A 178 -4.09 -1.29 -4.02
CA GLN A 178 -4.52 -0.56 -5.21
C GLN A 178 -4.91 -1.51 -6.36
N CYS A 179 -4.27 -2.68 -6.48
CA CYS A 179 -4.61 -3.72 -7.45
C CYS A 179 -5.72 -4.68 -6.97
N GLY A 180 -6.34 -4.42 -5.80
CA GLY A 180 -7.44 -5.21 -5.29
C GLY A 180 -7.06 -6.54 -4.64
N HIS A 181 -5.79 -6.74 -4.29
CA HIS A 181 -5.29 -7.99 -3.69
C HIS A 181 -5.57 -8.11 -2.19
N GLY A 182 -6.12 -7.09 -1.55
CA GLY A 182 -6.42 -7.12 -0.11
C GLY A 182 -7.29 -8.30 0.29
N GLY A 183 -8.29 -8.64 -0.55
CA GLY A 183 -9.12 -9.83 -0.37
C GLY A 183 -8.35 -11.14 -0.46
N LEU A 184 -7.32 -11.23 -1.30
CA LEU A 184 -6.43 -12.40 -1.39
C LEU A 184 -5.71 -12.64 -0.06
N PHE A 185 -5.13 -11.59 0.53
CA PHE A 185 -4.44 -11.67 1.82
C PHE A 185 -5.42 -12.00 2.95
N MET A 186 -6.60 -11.38 2.96
CA MET A 186 -7.67 -11.68 3.92
C MET A 186 -8.08 -13.15 3.86
N ALA A 187 -8.29 -13.71 2.67
CA ALA A 187 -8.65 -15.11 2.50
C ALA A 187 -7.60 -16.07 3.07
N HIS A 188 -6.32 -15.78 2.81
CA HIS A 188 -5.22 -16.58 3.36
C HIS A 188 -5.14 -16.46 4.88
N LEU A 189 -5.25 -15.26 5.44
CA LEU A 189 -5.20 -15.03 6.87
C LEU A 189 -6.37 -15.74 7.58
N MET A 190 -7.59 -15.60 7.08
CA MET A 190 -8.79 -16.16 7.70
C MET A 190 -8.81 -17.69 7.63
N SER A 191 -8.22 -18.28 6.60
CA SER A 191 -8.12 -19.75 6.45
C SER A 191 -6.98 -20.36 7.25
N ALA A 192 -6.00 -19.61 7.72
CA ALA A 192 -4.76 -20.14 8.31
C ALA A 192 -4.97 -20.97 9.59
N ARG A 193 -6.10 -20.79 10.28
CA ARG A 193 -6.44 -21.56 11.50
C ARG A 193 -6.93 -22.98 11.23
N ASP A 194 -7.41 -23.24 10.01
CA ASP A 194 -7.91 -24.54 9.59
C ASP A 194 -7.12 -25.07 8.40
N ARG A 195 -6.42 -26.17 8.60
CA ARG A 195 -5.53 -26.76 7.59
C ARG A 195 -6.26 -27.12 6.29
N ILE A 196 -7.49 -27.59 6.37
CA ILE A 196 -8.28 -28.02 5.20
C ILE A 196 -8.69 -26.79 4.40
N THR A 197 -9.31 -25.81 5.08
CA THR A 197 -9.72 -24.54 4.46
C THR A 197 -8.51 -23.81 3.90
N HIS A 198 -7.39 -23.78 4.62
CA HIS A 198 -6.14 -23.16 4.14
C HIS A 198 -5.61 -23.83 2.88
N GLY A 199 -5.56 -25.16 2.85
CA GLY A 199 -5.15 -25.91 1.66
C GLY A 199 -6.02 -25.61 0.45
N LEU A 200 -7.34 -25.57 0.64
CA LEU A 200 -8.30 -25.24 -0.41
C LEU A 200 -8.13 -23.80 -0.93
N VAL A 201 -8.04 -22.82 -0.04
CA VAL A 201 -7.82 -21.40 -0.39
C VAL A 201 -6.50 -21.26 -1.15
N ARG A 202 -5.42 -21.86 -0.68
CA ARG A 202 -4.12 -21.83 -1.37
C ARG A 202 -4.19 -22.46 -2.76
N ALA A 203 -4.86 -23.58 -2.93
CA ALA A 203 -5.01 -24.23 -4.22
C ALA A 203 -5.82 -23.37 -5.20
N THR A 204 -6.95 -22.85 -4.75
CA THR A 204 -7.86 -22.04 -5.58
C THR A 204 -7.24 -20.70 -5.98
N LEU A 205 -6.60 -20.00 -5.04
CA LEU A 205 -6.05 -18.68 -5.28
C LEU A 205 -4.58 -18.67 -5.72
N ARG A 206 -3.95 -19.87 -5.85
CA ARG A 206 -2.54 -19.99 -6.20
C ARG A 206 -2.16 -19.25 -7.46
N SER A 207 -2.93 -19.44 -8.53
CA SER A 207 -2.62 -18.85 -9.82
C SER A 207 -2.73 -17.32 -9.79
N TRP A 208 -3.63 -16.77 -8.99
CA TRP A 208 -3.73 -15.32 -8.79
C TRP A 208 -2.59 -14.81 -7.91
N SER A 209 -2.31 -15.46 -6.79
CA SER A 209 -1.18 -15.11 -5.90
C SER A 209 0.15 -15.01 -6.66
N GLN A 210 0.37 -15.94 -7.60
CA GLN A 210 1.60 -15.98 -8.40
C GLN A 210 1.73 -14.79 -9.36
N VAL A 211 0.63 -14.26 -9.92
CA VAL A 211 0.70 -13.12 -10.84
C VAL A 211 0.57 -11.78 -10.13
N ALA A 212 -0.17 -11.71 -9.03
CA ALA A 212 -0.41 -10.51 -8.24
C ALA A 212 0.89 -9.87 -7.73
N VAL A 213 1.89 -10.70 -7.41
CA VAL A 213 3.17 -10.23 -6.90
C VAL A 213 3.96 -9.39 -7.92
N PHE A 214 3.81 -9.64 -9.22
CA PHE A 214 4.55 -8.88 -10.24
C PHE A 214 4.10 -7.42 -10.32
N SER A 215 2.82 -7.13 -10.15
CA SER A 215 2.32 -5.77 -10.04
C SER A 215 2.93 -5.06 -8.83
N ALA A 216 2.94 -5.73 -7.69
CA ALA A 216 3.47 -5.19 -6.45
C ALA A 216 5.01 -4.99 -6.49
N ASP A 217 5.75 -5.94 -7.09
CA ASP A 217 7.19 -5.83 -7.26
C ASP A 217 7.58 -4.63 -8.13
N ARG A 218 6.82 -4.36 -9.19
CA ARG A 218 7.03 -3.21 -10.05
C ARG A 218 6.85 -1.89 -9.29
N ALA A 219 5.79 -1.79 -8.49
CA ALA A 219 5.59 -0.62 -7.62
C ALA A 219 6.73 -0.49 -6.59
N GLY A 220 7.17 -1.62 -6.02
CA GLY A 220 8.32 -1.68 -5.13
C GLY A 220 9.57 -1.11 -5.77
N LEU A 221 9.89 -1.50 -7.01
CA LEU A 221 11.04 -0.96 -7.76
C LEU A 221 10.92 0.55 -7.99
N LEU A 222 9.72 1.06 -8.31
CA LEU A 222 9.50 2.50 -8.50
C LEU A 222 9.80 3.29 -7.21
N ALA A 223 9.42 2.75 -6.06
CA ALA A 223 9.66 3.39 -4.76
C ALA A 223 11.11 3.23 -4.28
N ALA A 224 11.73 2.07 -4.50
CA ALA A 224 13.14 1.85 -4.18
C ALA A 224 14.08 2.72 -5.03
N GLY A 225 13.63 3.13 -6.22
CA GLY A 225 14.38 3.98 -7.15
C GLY A 225 15.46 3.24 -7.94
N GLU A 226 16.06 2.22 -7.37
CA GLU A 226 17.16 1.44 -7.96
C GLU A 226 16.87 -0.04 -7.97
N LEU A 227 17.48 -0.76 -8.94
CA LEU A 227 17.24 -2.19 -9.12
C LEU A 227 17.86 -3.03 -7.99
N GLU A 228 19.06 -2.71 -7.56
CA GLU A 228 19.79 -3.54 -6.59
C GLU A 228 19.09 -3.64 -5.21
N PRO A 229 18.63 -2.54 -4.59
CA PRO A 229 17.80 -2.63 -3.38
C PRO A 229 16.50 -3.42 -3.58
N ALA A 230 15.87 -3.31 -4.76
CA ALA A 230 14.68 -4.07 -5.09
C ALA A 230 14.96 -5.58 -5.18
N LEU A 231 16.08 -5.99 -5.75
CA LEU A 231 16.53 -7.38 -5.78
C LEU A 231 16.91 -7.89 -4.39
N GLN A 232 17.54 -7.04 -3.58
CA GLN A 232 17.87 -7.34 -2.18
C GLN A 232 16.60 -7.60 -1.35
N ALA A 233 15.54 -6.82 -1.58
CA ALA A 233 14.25 -7.01 -0.91
C ALA A 233 13.61 -8.37 -1.21
N LEU A 234 13.90 -8.97 -2.37
CA LEU A 234 13.41 -10.31 -2.72
C LEU A 234 14.16 -11.43 -1.98
N ASP A 235 15.30 -11.12 -1.36
CA ASP A 235 16.08 -12.10 -0.61
C ASP A 235 15.44 -12.37 0.76
N PRO A 236 14.97 -13.59 1.05
CA PRO A 236 14.40 -13.91 2.36
C PRO A 236 15.42 -13.87 3.50
N ARG A 237 16.73 -13.78 3.20
CA ARG A 237 17.84 -13.72 4.19
C ARG A 237 17.72 -14.75 5.32
N GLY A 238 17.25 -15.95 4.99
CA GLY A 238 17.03 -17.03 5.95
C GLY A 238 15.87 -16.81 6.93
N ARG A 239 15.01 -15.83 6.69
CA ARG A 239 13.89 -15.50 7.56
C ARG A 239 12.65 -16.30 7.15
N PRO A 240 12.03 -17.04 8.07
CA PRO A 240 10.83 -17.81 7.74
C PRO A 240 9.69 -16.84 7.39
N ARG A 241 9.07 -17.10 6.26
CA ARG A 241 7.88 -16.38 5.85
C ARG A 241 6.66 -16.92 6.61
N PRO A 242 5.75 -16.07 7.10
CA PRO A 242 4.52 -16.53 7.72
C PRO A 242 3.72 -17.45 6.79
N ASP A 243 3.29 -18.60 7.30
CA ASP A 243 2.58 -19.63 6.51
C ASP A 243 1.26 -19.14 5.90
N TRP A 244 0.63 -18.16 6.54
CA TRP A 244 -0.62 -17.57 6.07
C TRP A 244 -0.46 -16.58 4.91
N LEU A 245 0.75 -16.16 4.56
CA LEU A 245 0.94 -15.28 3.41
C LEU A 245 0.71 -16.04 2.08
N PRO A 246 0.13 -15.37 1.07
CA PRO A 246 -0.07 -15.95 -0.27
C PRO A 246 1.23 -16.50 -0.86
N ALA A 247 1.19 -17.65 -1.52
CA ALA A 247 2.35 -18.22 -2.20
C ALA A 247 2.61 -17.44 -3.51
N PHE A 248 3.66 -16.62 -3.53
CA PHE A 248 4.06 -15.86 -4.70
C PHE A 248 4.90 -16.68 -5.69
N SER A 249 5.12 -16.15 -6.89
CA SER A 249 6.03 -16.70 -7.87
C SER A 249 7.45 -16.87 -7.30
N PRO A 250 8.21 -17.87 -7.81
CA PRO A 250 9.59 -18.09 -7.38
C PRO A 250 10.45 -16.83 -7.51
N ARG A 251 11.41 -16.67 -6.59
CA ARG A 251 12.34 -15.53 -6.56
C ARG A 251 13.00 -15.28 -7.91
N ALA A 252 13.53 -16.31 -8.55
CA ALA A 252 14.21 -16.17 -9.84
C ALA A 252 13.33 -15.54 -10.93
N GLU A 253 12.04 -15.88 -10.98
CA GLU A 253 11.11 -15.29 -11.94
C GLU A 253 10.78 -13.82 -11.60
N ARG A 254 10.67 -13.49 -10.32
CA ARG A 254 10.46 -12.12 -9.83
C ARG A 254 11.67 -11.24 -10.14
N GLU A 255 12.88 -11.71 -9.85
CA GLU A 255 14.12 -11.00 -10.18
C GLU A 255 14.24 -10.71 -11.67
N ARG A 256 13.94 -11.71 -12.51
CA ARG A 256 13.97 -11.54 -13.97
C ARG A 256 12.93 -10.52 -14.43
N ALA A 257 11.71 -10.58 -13.88
CA ALA A 257 10.66 -9.63 -14.21
C ALA A 257 11.03 -8.19 -13.77
N LEU A 258 11.66 -8.01 -12.61
CA LEU A 258 12.17 -6.71 -12.17
C LEU A 258 13.27 -6.16 -13.08
N ARG A 259 14.24 -6.98 -13.47
CA ARG A 259 15.31 -6.57 -14.43
C ARG A 259 14.75 -6.16 -15.77
N GLU A 260 13.68 -6.80 -16.23
CA GLU A 260 12.99 -6.42 -17.48
C GLU A 260 12.18 -5.12 -17.31
N PHE A 261 11.48 -4.97 -16.18
CA PHE A 261 10.70 -3.76 -15.90
C PHE A 261 11.62 -2.55 -15.67
N ASP A 262 12.79 -2.74 -15.08
CA ASP A 262 13.80 -1.69 -14.90
C ASP A 262 14.22 -1.00 -16.21
N ARG A 263 14.16 -1.73 -17.33
CA ARG A 263 14.42 -1.19 -18.69
C ARG A 263 13.21 -0.46 -19.29
N SER A 264 12.11 -0.35 -18.56
CA SER A 264 10.87 0.22 -19.09
C SER A 264 10.91 1.74 -19.16
N ARG A 265 10.15 2.31 -20.11
CA ARG A 265 9.90 3.74 -20.21
C ARG A 265 9.26 4.31 -18.94
N VAL A 266 8.51 3.50 -18.22
CA VAL A 266 7.88 3.88 -16.95
C VAL A 266 8.93 4.20 -15.88
N VAL A 267 9.87 3.28 -15.67
CA VAL A 267 10.98 3.46 -14.71
C VAL A 267 11.84 4.65 -15.11
N ALA A 268 12.21 4.75 -16.40
CA ALA A 268 13.01 5.87 -16.89
C ALA A 268 12.34 7.22 -16.64
N ARG A 269 11.04 7.34 -16.93
CA ARG A 269 10.24 8.56 -16.68
C ARG A 269 10.20 8.92 -15.21
N ILE A 270 9.89 7.98 -14.34
CA ILE A 270 9.78 8.23 -12.90
C ILE A 270 11.14 8.64 -12.32
N ARG A 271 12.22 7.97 -12.70
CA ARG A 271 13.57 8.35 -12.27
C ARG A 271 13.98 9.76 -12.76
N SER A 272 13.59 10.15 -13.96
CA SER A 272 13.80 11.49 -14.46
C SER A 272 13.02 12.51 -13.63
N GLN A 273 11.74 12.28 -13.38
CA GLN A 273 10.91 13.14 -12.54
C GLN A 273 11.45 13.28 -11.11
N GLN A 274 11.89 12.18 -10.50
CA GLN A 274 12.47 12.21 -9.15
C GLN A 274 13.79 13.00 -9.11
N ARG A 275 14.63 12.91 -10.15
CA ARG A 275 15.85 13.72 -10.27
C ARG A 275 15.53 15.20 -10.35
N HIS A 276 14.64 15.59 -11.26
CA HIS A 276 14.23 16.99 -11.40
C HIS A 276 13.63 17.56 -10.10
N ARG A 277 12.81 16.78 -9.41
CA ARG A 277 12.24 17.21 -8.12
C ARG A 277 13.33 17.46 -7.07
N ARG A 278 14.35 16.60 -7.00
CA ARG A 278 15.49 16.79 -6.08
C ARG A 278 16.32 18.02 -6.46
N GLU A 279 16.54 18.24 -7.74
CA GLU A 279 17.27 19.41 -8.26
C GLU A 279 16.52 20.71 -7.96
N GLN A 280 15.19 20.75 -8.12
CA GLN A 280 14.37 21.91 -7.79
C GLN A 280 14.39 22.23 -6.29
N VAL A 281 14.17 21.23 -5.44
CA VAL A 281 14.22 21.40 -3.97
C VAL A 281 15.59 21.90 -3.54
N SER A 282 16.68 21.35 -4.07
CA SER A 282 18.03 21.82 -3.77
C SER A 282 18.27 23.26 -4.22
N THR A 283 17.71 23.67 -5.35
CA THR A 283 17.82 25.06 -5.85
C THR A 283 16.99 26.02 -5.00
N GLU A 284 15.77 25.64 -4.62
CA GLU A 284 14.91 26.43 -3.75
C GLU A 284 15.50 26.59 -2.33
N GLU A 285 16.10 25.53 -1.78
CA GLU A 285 16.83 25.59 -0.50
C GLU A 285 18.03 26.54 -0.56
N ILE A 286 18.78 26.51 -1.67
CA ILE A 286 19.92 27.44 -1.88
C ILE A 286 19.44 28.88 -2.01
N VAL A 287 18.38 29.13 -2.77
CA VAL A 287 17.80 30.46 -2.93
C VAL A 287 17.23 30.97 -1.60
N ALA A 288 16.50 30.13 -0.87
CA ALA A 288 15.96 30.49 0.46
C ALA A 288 17.07 30.77 1.50
N ALA A 289 18.23 30.12 1.38
CA ALA A 289 19.37 30.39 2.24
C ALA A 289 20.13 31.67 1.85
N LEU A 290 19.98 32.15 0.62
CA LEU A 290 20.64 33.35 0.11
C LEU A 290 19.79 34.65 0.28
N GLU A 291 18.46 34.49 0.47
CA GLU A 291 17.54 35.62 0.66
C GLU A 291 16.91 35.61 2.07
N PRO A 292 17.56 36.20 3.09
CA PRO A 292 16.94 36.36 4.40
C PRO A 292 15.99 37.57 4.37
N GLY A 293 14.75 37.40 4.00
CA GLY A 293 13.74 38.45 4.15
C GLY A 293 12.70 38.47 3.05
N GLU A 294 11.44 38.27 3.48
CA GLU A 294 10.18 38.45 2.74
C GLU A 294 9.66 37.22 1.94
N ALA A 295 9.27 36.18 2.65
CA ALA A 295 8.39 35.17 2.10
C ALA A 295 6.92 35.60 2.16
N THR A 296 6.50 36.47 1.26
CA THR A 296 5.10 36.77 0.95
C THR A 296 4.87 36.55 -0.54
N GLY A 297 4.83 35.30 -0.94
CA GLY A 297 4.45 34.90 -2.29
C GLY A 297 3.76 33.55 -2.25
N ALA A 298 2.51 33.47 -2.75
CA ALA A 298 1.83 32.21 -2.99
C ALA A 298 2.75 31.28 -3.82
N PRO A 299 2.76 29.96 -3.56
CA PRO A 299 3.60 29.04 -4.32
C PRO A 299 3.26 29.19 -5.81
N ALA A 300 4.25 29.59 -6.60
CA ALA A 300 4.13 29.64 -8.04
C ALA A 300 3.72 28.27 -8.55
N GLN A 301 2.69 28.21 -9.38
CA GLN A 301 2.34 26.96 -10.07
C GLN A 301 3.59 26.49 -10.82
N PRO A 302 3.97 25.20 -10.70
CA PRO A 302 5.13 24.70 -11.39
C PRO A 302 4.93 24.92 -12.89
N ALA A 303 5.80 25.78 -13.47
CA ALA A 303 5.92 25.91 -14.91
C ALA A 303 6.11 24.51 -15.50
N ASP A 304 5.54 24.25 -16.67
CA ASP A 304 5.56 22.98 -17.39
C ASP A 304 6.91 22.27 -17.20
N ALA A 305 6.89 21.18 -16.42
CA ALA A 305 8.11 20.41 -16.17
C ALA A 305 8.66 19.92 -17.52
N PRO A 306 9.96 20.11 -17.80
CA PRO A 306 10.55 19.70 -19.06
C PRO A 306 10.25 18.22 -19.30
N ALA A 307 9.88 17.89 -20.53
CA ALA A 307 9.52 16.52 -20.92
C ALA A 307 10.62 15.56 -20.45
N ALA A 308 10.26 14.59 -19.59
CA ALA A 308 11.21 13.65 -19.02
C ALA A 308 11.99 12.96 -20.16
N GLU A 309 13.32 13.08 -20.18
CA GLU A 309 14.17 12.39 -21.13
C GLU A 309 14.10 10.88 -20.91
N VAL A 310 13.36 10.22 -21.78
CA VAL A 310 13.23 8.77 -21.79
C VAL A 310 14.20 8.22 -22.82
N PRO A 311 15.14 7.32 -22.45
CA PRO A 311 16.06 6.70 -23.40
C PRO A 311 15.32 6.06 -24.58
N ALA A 312 15.85 6.21 -25.79
CA ALA A 312 15.21 5.72 -27.01
C ALA A 312 15.06 4.18 -27.03
N ASP A 313 15.95 3.47 -26.34
CA ASP A 313 15.98 2.02 -26.20
C ASP A 313 15.10 1.49 -25.06
N ALA A 314 14.48 2.39 -24.28
CA ALA A 314 13.62 1.99 -23.17
C ALA A 314 12.37 1.23 -23.65
N TRP A 315 12.07 0.14 -22.95
CA TRP A 315 11.01 -0.79 -23.35
C TRP A 315 9.61 -0.25 -23.05
N PRO A 316 8.64 -0.41 -23.98
CA PRO A 316 7.25 -0.19 -23.64
C PRO A 316 6.79 -1.24 -22.61
N LEU A 317 5.86 -0.87 -21.71
CA LEU A 317 5.32 -1.76 -20.68
C LEU A 317 4.76 -3.06 -21.28
N ALA A 318 4.09 -2.95 -22.43
CA ALA A 318 3.54 -4.10 -23.15
C ALA A 318 4.60 -5.16 -23.50
N ARG A 319 5.84 -4.75 -23.80
CA ARG A 319 6.97 -5.68 -24.05
C ARG A 319 7.36 -6.43 -22.79
N CYS A 320 7.40 -5.75 -21.64
CA CYS A 320 7.67 -6.38 -20.34
C CYS A 320 6.59 -7.40 -20.02
N ASP A 321 5.31 -7.04 -20.23
CA ASP A 321 4.16 -7.92 -19.99
C ASP A 321 4.17 -9.14 -20.90
N GLN A 322 4.44 -8.97 -22.19
CA GLN A 322 4.51 -10.06 -23.16
C GLN A 322 5.59 -11.08 -22.78
N ARG A 323 6.81 -10.61 -22.45
CA ARG A 323 7.91 -11.49 -22.04
C ARG A 323 7.58 -12.27 -20.75
N LEU A 324 6.99 -11.60 -19.76
CA LEU A 324 6.57 -12.24 -18.52
C LEU A 324 5.48 -13.28 -18.78
N THR A 325 4.45 -12.94 -19.56
CA THR A 325 3.35 -13.84 -19.92
C THR A 325 3.83 -15.10 -20.63
N SER A 326 4.74 -14.95 -21.59
CA SER A 326 5.32 -16.07 -22.33
C SER A 326 6.09 -17.02 -21.41
N ARG A 327 6.87 -16.51 -20.44
CA ARG A 327 7.61 -17.34 -19.49
C ARG A 327 6.69 -18.08 -18.53
N LEU A 328 5.64 -17.44 -18.04
CA LEU A 328 4.70 -18.04 -17.12
C LEU A 328 3.75 -19.04 -17.81
N ARG A 329 3.86 -19.22 -19.13
CA ARG A 329 2.98 -20.09 -19.95
C ARG A 329 1.50 -19.81 -19.70
N LEU A 330 1.13 -18.54 -19.63
CA LEU A 330 -0.25 -18.07 -19.37
C LEU A 330 -0.98 -17.71 -20.68
N LEU A 331 -0.42 -18.04 -21.81
CA LEU A 331 -1.03 -17.92 -23.15
C LEU A 331 -1.83 -19.15 -23.48
#